data_646e57a6f1ee387b4815820109979d05
#
_entry.id   646e57a6f1ee387b4815820109979d05
#
_cell.length_a   1.000
_cell.length_b   1.000
_cell.length_c   1.000
_cell.angle_alpha   90.00
_cell.angle_beta   90.00
_cell.angle_gamma   90.00
#
_symmetry.space_group_name_H-M   'P 1'
#
loop_
_entity.id
_entity.type
_entity.pdbx_description
1 polymer ?
#
loop_
_entity_poly.entity_id
_entity_poly.type
_entity_poly.pdbx_seq_one_letter_code
_entity_poly.pdbx_strand_id
1 'polypeptide(L)'
;MTTNKKRLLGAALIVLLTGAGVTALSHRSDAGQTDTAEQWLAVKPDPLVHQIGLVGKIEPDTIITLTAPFDGNVLANLVEQGQRVDAGQVLLRMDPATLEVQLRDALSAQLKARRTVQEMQDWNSSPAVSRARRSLRTTEMTAGNTQRKLTESENLFKRGIIPRNELDDLKQQTQQQQLDLASARMDLQQAQAQGQGEYRQIADMELTNATVKYEALHTLLDGKEVKAPFSGIVVPAPGSNNSPQSGGNNNAPVQAGSKVSQGQVLFGLANIERLKIVARVSELDINQLHPGQAVEVMGDGFDGERLTGSVSVVSGLAIASDSQGSAQFPVTLSIPKLTAQQLQRVRLGMSARLTIVTYNNAQAIVVPSQAINRDDMTVEYRAAMDKPVERVKVTTGQSTAQGVEVFGLKPGFVKAGS
;
A
#
# COMPACT_ATOMS: atom_id res chain seq x y z
N MET A 1 77.21 -65.18 -32.41
CA MET A 1 77.04 -65.02 -33.88
C MET A 1 75.58 -65.18 -34.29
N THR A 2 74.59 -64.34 -33.77
CA THR A 2 73.14 -64.52 -34.16
C THR A 2 72.37 -63.17 -34.15
N THR A 3 73.02 -62.03 -34.30
CA THR A 3 72.35 -60.75 -34.25
C THR A 3 72.21 -59.96 -35.55
N ASN A 4 72.93 -60.38 -36.63
CA ASN A 4 72.95 -59.66 -37.93
C ASN A 4 71.91 -60.13 -38.96
N LYS A 5 71.30 -61.31 -38.82
CA LYS A 5 70.28 -61.82 -39.79
C LYS A 5 68.87 -61.22 -39.54
N LYS A 6 68.51 -60.78 -38.31
CA LYS A 6 67.21 -60.16 -37.99
C LYS A 6 67.12 -58.70 -38.43
N ARG A 7 68.25 -57.98 -38.59
CA ARG A 7 68.29 -56.59 -39.05
C ARG A 7 68.15 -56.44 -40.58
N LEU A 8 68.57 -57.43 -41.36
CA LEU A 8 68.42 -57.43 -42.83
C LEU A 8 66.99 -57.76 -43.27
N LEU A 9 66.26 -58.61 -42.56
CA LEU A 9 64.83 -58.88 -42.83
C LEU A 9 63.90 -57.74 -42.49
N GLY A 10 64.21 -56.93 -41.47
CA GLY A 10 63.42 -55.73 -41.11
C GLY A 10 63.55 -54.61 -42.14
N ALA A 11 64.73 -54.41 -42.74
CA ALA A 11 64.99 -53.40 -43.76
C ALA A 11 64.29 -53.71 -45.11
N ALA A 12 64.17 -54.95 -45.49
CA ALA A 12 63.48 -55.37 -46.72
C ALA A 12 61.94 -55.21 -46.61
N LEU A 13 61.39 -55.42 -45.43
CA LEU A 13 59.95 -55.23 -45.17
C LEU A 13 59.51 -53.75 -45.16
N ILE A 14 60.39 -52.88 -44.72
CA ILE A 14 60.11 -51.41 -44.68
C ILE A 14 60.16 -50.84 -46.12
N VAL A 15 61.03 -51.26 -46.97
CA VAL A 15 61.10 -50.81 -48.38
C VAL A 15 59.94 -51.32 -49.22
N LEU A 16 59.39 -52.52 -48.94
CA LEU A 16 58.17 -53.03 -49.61
C LEU A 16 56.88 -52.29 -49.12
N LEU A 17 56.83 -51.92 -47.89
CA LEU A 17 55.70 -51.19 -47.37
C LEU A 17 55.67 -49.68 -47.79
N THR A 18 56.85 -49.08 -48.00
CA THR A 18 56.91 -47.69 -48.53
C THR A 18 56.66 -47.65 -50.03
N GLY A 19 57.04 -48.68 -50.82
CA GLY A 19 56.75 -48.80 -52.27
C GLY A 19 55.22 -48.97 -52.51
N ALA A 20 54.55 -49.76 -51.73
CA ALA A 20 53.11 -49.98 -51.85
C ALA A 20 52.26 -48.73 -51.37
N GLY A 21 52.80 -47.95 -50.46
CA GLY A 21 52.18 -46.71 -50.01
C GLY A 21 52.22 -45.63 -51.07
N VAL A 22 53.30 -45.51 -51.85
CA VAL A 22 53.42 -44.42 -52.86
C VAL A 22 52.57 -44.73 -54.12
N THR A 23 52.37 -45.95 -54.48
CA THR A 23 51.47 -46.32 -55.60
C THR A 23 50.00 -46.24 -55.25
N ALA A 24 49.64 -46.40 -53.99
CA ALA A 24 48.27 -46.16 -53.51
C ALA A 24 47.88 -44.66 -53.37
N LEU A 25 48.90 -43.80 -53.24
CA LEU A 25 48.65 -42.33 -53.18
C LEU A 25 48.57 -41.69 -54.57
N SER A 26 49.17 -42.32 -55.63
CA SER A 26 49.09 -41.74 -56.96
C SER A 26 47.83 -42.10 -57.74
N HIS A 27 47.01 -43.03 -57.24
CA HIS A 27 45.70 -43.37 -57.85
C HIS A 27 44.50 -42.74 -57.16
N ARG A 28 44.71 -41.70 -56.28
CA ARG A 28 43.62 -41.01 -55.57
C ARG A 28 43.48 -39.52 -55.96
N SER A 29 43.84 -39.21 -57.19
CA SER A 29 43.66 -37.88 -57.75
C SER A 29 42.65 -37.91 -58.91
N ASP A 30 41.56 -38.63 -58.75
CA ASP A 30 40.37 -38.43 -59.56
C ASP A 30 39.16 -38.93 -58.77
N ALA A 31 38.87 -38.23 -57.68
CA ALA A 31 37.65 -38.46 -56.98
C ALA A 31 36.90 -37.14 -56.94
N GLY A 32 36.07 -36.99 -57.94
CA GLY A 32 34.75 -36.43 -57.79
C GLY A 32 34.70 -35.05 -57.16
N GLN A 33 34.46 -34.04 -57.94
CA GLN A 33 33.55 -33.01 -57.58
C GLN A 33 32.38 -33.66 -56.81
N THR A 34 32.36 -33.54 -55.49
CA THR A 34 31.14 -33.72 -54.74
C THR A 34 30.20 -32.62 -55.22
N ASP A 35 29.34 -33.01 -56.18
CA ASP A 35 28.07 -32.33 -56.33
C ASP A 35 27.50 -32.21 -54.92
N THR A 36 27.66 -31.05 -54.31
CA THR A 36 26.99 -30.72 -53.07
C THR A 36 25.54 -30.71 -53.46
N ALA A 37 24.88 -31.87 -53.30
CA ALA A 37 23.45 -31.97 -53.55
C ALA A 37 22.78 -30.83 -52.81
N GLU A 38 22.30 -29.88 -53.56
CA GLU A 38 21.58 -28.73 -53.03
C GLU A 38 20.50 -29.23 -52.08
N GLN A 39 20.74 -29.16 -50.79
CA GLN A 39 19.76 -29.58 -49.79
C GLN A 39 18.66 -28.55 -49.69
N TRP A 40 17.47 -28.93 -50.12
CA TRP A 40 16.26 -28.14 -49.98
C TRP A 40 15.51 -28.59 -48.76
N LEU A 41 15.30 -27.64 -47.80
CA LEU A 41 14.52 -27.87 -46.58
C LEU A 41 13.10 -27.35 -46.76
N ALA A 42 12.14 -28.21 -46.44
CA ALA A 42 10.74 -27.77 -46.43
C ALA A 42 10.48 -26.86 -45.23
N VAL A 43 10.01 -25.66 -45.50
CA VAL A 43 9.62 -24.68 -44.47
C VAL A 43 8.10 -24.58 -44.43
N LYS A 44 7.55 -24.80 -43.24
CA LYS A 44 6.11 -24.76 -42.99
C LYS A 44 5.89 -23.76 -41.84
N PRO A 45 4.71 -23.13 -41.77
CA PRO A 45 4.31 -22.40 -40.57
C PRO A 45 4.30 -23.35 -39.37
N ASP A 46 5.02 -22.98 -38.33
CA ASP A 46 5.09 -23.73 -37.08
C ASP A 46 4.99 -22.72 -35.91
N PRO A 47 4.21 -23.01 -34.87
CA PRO A 47 4.11 -22.10 -33.76
C PRO A 47 5.44 -21.92 -33.03
N LEU A 48 5.92 -20.69 -33.00
CA LEU A 48 7.11 -20.26 -32.29
C LEU A 48 6.77 -19.58 -31.00
N VAL A 49 7.11 -20.20 -29.89
CA VAL A 49 6.84 -19.65 -28.55
C VAL A 49 8.15 -19.53 -27.79
N HIS A 50 8.50 -18.30 -27.38
CA HIS A 50 9.57 -18.07 -26.44
C HIS A 50 9.00 -17.91 -25.05
N GLN A 51 9.62 -18.56 -24.07
CA GLN A 51 9.18 -18.57 -22.68
C GLN A 51 10.38 -18.38 -21.77
N ILE A 52 10.16 -17.60 -20.71
CA ILE A 52 11.13 -17.43 -19.61
C ILE A 52 10.59 -18.17 -18.40
N GLY A 53 11.39 -19.11 -17.89
CA GLY A 53 11.12 -19.83 -16.65
C GLY A 53 11.71 -19.08 -15.45
N LEU A 54 10.89 -18.77 -14.45
CA LEU A 54 11.29 -18.08 -13.23
C LEU A 54 10.77 -18.81 -11.99
N VAL A 55 11.39 -18.53 -10.84
CA VAL A 55 10.86 -18.94 -9.54
C VAL A 55 10.49 -17.68 -8.75
N GLY A 56 9.26 -17.63 -8.32
CA GLY A 56 8.75 -16.54 -7.48
C GLY A 56 8.29 -17.03 -6.12
N LYS A 57 8.03 -16.09 -5.22
CA LYS A 57 7.42 -16.35 -3.90
C LYS A 57 6.00 -15.80 -3.87
N ILE A 58 5.09 -16.58 -3.27
CA ILE A 58 3.73 -16.19 -3.06
C ILE A 58 3.68 -15.21 -1.88
N GLU A 59 3.21 -14.01 -2.13
CA GLU A 59 3.07 -12.94 -1.15
C GLU A 59 1.61 -12.43 -1.11
N PRO A 60 1.16 -11.87 0.01
CA PRO A 60 -0.13 -11.21 0.05
C PRO A 60 -0.07 -9.93 -0.80
N ASP A 61 -1.16 -9.60 -1.46
CA ASP A 61 -1.27 -8.35 -2.20
C ASP A 61 -1.20 -7.14 -1.24
N THR A 62 -1.88 -7.26 -0.10
CA THR A 62 -1.98 -6.20 0.90
C THR A 62 -1.67 -6.74 2.29
N ILE A 63 -0.82 -6.03 3.01
CA ILE A 63 -0.59 -6.22 4.44
C ILE A 63 -1.00 -4.92 5.12
N ILE A 64 -1.91 -5.01 6.09
CA ILE A 64 -2.20 -3.88 6.96
C ILE A 64 -1.48 -4.05 8.29
N THR A 65 -1.11 -2.93 8.88
CA THR A 65 -0.46 -2.87 10.19
C THR A 65 -1.53 -2.58 11.23
N LEU A 66 -1.67 -3.43 12.23
CA LEU A 66 -2.54 -3.23 13.38
C LEU A 66 -1.73 -2.60 14.51
N THR A 67 -2.23 -1.49 15.04
CA THR A 67 -1.57 -0.69 16.07
C THR A 67 -2.38 -0.65 17.36
N ALA A 68 -1.71 -0.36 18.48
CA ALA A 68 -2.37 -0.15 19.74
C ALA A 68 -3.25 1.12 19.69
N PRO A 69 -4.55 1.03 20.04
CA PRO A 69 -5.48 2.16 19.97
C PRO A 69 -5.22 3.23 21.05
N PHE A 70 -4.64 2.85 22.19
CA PHE A 70 -4.32 3.73 23.32
C PHE A 70 -3.12 3.20 24.11
N ASP A 71 -2.59 4.04 25.01
CA ASP A 71 -1.53 3.65 25.93
C ASP A 71 -2.07 2.74 27.04
N GLY A 72 -1.45 1.59 27.23
CA GLY A 72 -1.89 0.66 28.25
C GLY A 72 -1.15 -0.65 28.27
N ASN A 73 -1.65 -1.62 29.03
CA ASN A 73 -1.12 -2.95 29.06
C ASN A 73 -1.97 -3.88 28.20
N VAL A 74 -1.34 -4.90 27.64
CA VAL A 74 -2.03 -5.98 26.95
C VAL A 74 -2.60 -6.94 27.98
N LEU A 75 -3.91 -7.09 28.01
CA LEU A 75 -4.60 -8.03 28.91
C LEU A 75 -4.44 -9.47 28.41
N ALA A 76 -4.67 -9.67 27.10
CA ALA A 76 -4.53 -10.99 26.47
C ALA A 76 -4.16 -10.82 24.98
N ASN A 77 -3.22 -11.65 24.52
CA ASN A 77 -2.96 -11.90 23.12
C ASN A 77 -3.61 -13.23 22.75
N LEU A 78 -4.57 -13.22 21.82
CA LEU A 78 -5.39 -14.36 21.46
C LEU A 78 -4.97 -15.06 20.17
N VAL A 79 -3.89 -14.57 19.52
CA VAL A 79 -3.43 -15.06 18.23
C VAL A 79 -1.91 -15.21 18.20
N GLU A 80 -1.44 -16.13 17.37
CA GLU A 80 -0.03 -16.36 17.10
C GLU A 80 0.34 -15.94 15.67
N GLN A 81 1.62 -15.67 15.46
CA GLN A 81 2.13 -15.40 14.12
C GLN A 81 1.95 -16.62 13.22
N GLY A 82 1.48 -16.40 11.99
CA GLY A 82 1.14 -17.46 11.05
C GLY A 82 -0.26 -18.03 11.21
N GLN A 83 -0.99 -17.65 12.25
CA GLN A 83 -2.37 -18.10 12.48
C GLN A 83 -3.34 -17.41 11.51
N ARG A 84 -4.29 -18.18 11.00
CA ARG A 84 -5.40 -17.65 10.19
C ARG A 84 -6.49 -17.12 11.10
N VAL A 85 -7.04 -15.98 10.75
CA VAL A 85 -8.09 -15.28 11.49
C VAL A 85 -9.21 -14.84 10.55
N ASP A 86 -10.42 -14.79 11.08
CA ASP A 86 -11.59 -14.34 10.34
C ASP A 86 -11.89 -12.86 10.58
N ALA A 87 -12.60 -12.22 9.64
CA ALA A 87 -13.05 -10.86 9.79
C ALA A 87 -13.87 -10.67 11.07
N GLY A 88 -13.56 -9.64 11.87
CA GLY A 88 -14.20 -9.34 13.14
C GLY A 88 -13.68 -10.17 14.33
N GLN A 89 -12.81 -11.15 14.12
CA GLN A 89 -12.20 -11.93 15.20
C GLN A 89 -11.35 -11.03 16.10
N VAL A 90 -11.48 -11.16 17.43
CA VAL A 90 -10.65 -10.44 18.39
C VAL A 90 -9.27 -11.07 18.41
N LEU A 91 -8.26 -10.24 18.18
CA LEU A 91 -6.87 -10.64 18.11
C LEU A 91 -6.12 -10.35 19.41
N LEU A 92 -6.44 -9.22 20.02
CA LEU A 92 -5.79 -8.74 21.23
C LEU A 92 -6.79 -7.95 22.07
N ARG A 93 -6.69 -8.07 23.39
CA ARG A 93 -7.43 -7.26 24.36
C ARG A 93 -6.47 -6.39 25.14
N MET A 94 -6.80 -5.11 25.24
CA MET A 94 -6.08 -4.14 26.06
C MET A 94 -6.80 -3.93 27.40
N ASP A 95 -6.03 -3.60 28.42
CA ASP A 95 -6.56 -3.23 29.74
C ASP A 95 -7.19 -1.84 29.67
N PRO A 96 -8.51 -1.71 29.88
CA PRO A 96 -9.20 -0.43 29.78
C PRO A 96 -9.14 0.40 31.07
N ALA A 97 -8.60 -0.13 32.18
CA ALA A 97 -8.76 0.46 33.51
C ALA A 97 -8.36 1.93 33.59
N THR A 98 -7.18 2.29 33.03
CA THR A 98 -6.71 3.68 33.00
C THR A 98 -7.59 4.56 32.13
N LEU A 99 -8.00 4.04 30.97
CA LEU A 99 -8.85 4.77 30.02
C LEU A 99 -10.25 5.02 30.58
N GLU A 100 -10.81 4.05 31.31
CA GLU A 100 -12.11 4.18 31.98
C GLU A 100 -12.09 5.26 33.07
N VAL A 101 -10.97 5.43 33.80
CA VAL A 101 -10.81 6.53 34.74
C VAL A 101 -10.83 7.87 34.00
N GLN A 102 -10.05 8.00 32.92
CA GLN A 102 -10.02 9.22 32.11
C GLN A 102 -11.39 9.53 31.48
N LEU A 103 -12.13 8.50 31.05
CA LEU A 103 -13.48 8.66 30.50
C LEU A 103 -14.46 9.21 31.56
N ARG A 104 -14.41 8.69 32.81
CA ARG A 104 -15.23 9.21 33.90
C ARG A 104 -14.90 10.68 34.25
N ASP A 105 -13.62 11.01 34.21
CA ASP A 105 -13.18 12.40 34.44
C ASP A 105 -13.67 13.32 33.31
N ALA A 106 -13.58 12.90 32.07
CA ALA A 106 -14.08 13.65 30.92
C ALA A 106 -15.61 13.80 30.97
N LEU A 107 -16.33 12.74 31.34
CA LEU A 107 -17.80 12.82 31.55
C LEU A 107 -18.16 13.81 32.64
N SER A 108 -17.44 13.81 33.76
CA SER A 108 -17.64 14.77 34.84
C SER A 108 -17.42 16.22 34.36
N ALA A 109 -16.36 16.44 33.57
CA ALA A 109 -16.10 17.76 32.97
C ALA A 109 -17.21 18.20 32.00
N GLN A 110 -17.68 17.27 31.14
CA GLN A 110 -18.79 17.53 30.22
C GLN A 110 -20.07 17.90 30.93
N LEU A 111 -20.42 17.16 32.00
CA LEU A 111 -21.61 17.43 32.79
C LEU A 111 -21.53 18.78 33.50
N LYS A 112 -20.36 19.16 34.03
CA LYS A 112 -20.12 20.49 34.63
C LYS A 112 -20.28 21.59 33.58
N ALA A 113 -19.65 21.47 32.42
CA ALA A 113 -19.76 22.45 31.35
C ALA A 113 -21.21 22.57 30.84
N ARG A 114 -21.93 21.45 30.69
CA ARG A 114 -23.36 21.47 30.31
C ARG A 114 -24.20 22.23 31.34
N ARG A 115 -23.93 22.02 32.63
CA ARG A 115 -24.61 22.77 33.70
C ARG A 115 -24.30 24.26 33.58
N THR A 116 -23.05 24.67 33.35
CA THR A 116 -22.71 26.10 33.18
C THR A 116 -23.45 26.71 31.98
N VAL A 117 -23.53 26.02 30.85
CA VAL A 117 -24.30 26.48 29.68
C VAL A 117 -25.79 26.68 30.06
N GLN A 118 -26.37 25.73 30.78
CA GLN A 118 -27.75 25.80 31.23
C GLN A 118 -27.96 26.98 32.21
N GLU A 119 -27.04 27.19 33.14
CA GLU A 119 -27.07 28.36 34.04
C GLU A 119 -26.96 29.66 33.25
N MET A 120 -26.17 29.72 32.15
CA MET A 120 -26.09 30.89 31.28
C MET A 120 -27.37 31.09 30.45
N GLN A 121 -28.03 30.03 30.01
CA GLN A 121 -29.33 30.13 29.32
C GLN A 121 -30.41 30.70 30.22
N ASP A 122 -30.44 30.30 31.49
CA ASP A 122 -31.41 30.72 32.49
C ASP A 122 -30.94 31.94 33.28
N TRP A 123 -29.86 32.63 32.86
CA TRP A 123 -29.20 33.71 33.60
C TRP A 123 -30.12 34.84 33.99
N ASN A 124 -31.13 35.20 33.18
CA ASN A 124 -32.10 36.21 33.45
C ASN A 124 -32.96 35.92 34.71
N SER A 125 -33.04 34.68 35.14
CA SER A 125 -33.67 34.22 36.37
C SER A 125 -32.68 34.05 37.53
N SER A 126 -31.40 34.28 37.30
CA SER A 126 -30.34 34.12 38.30
C SER A 126 -30.59 34.99 39.56
N PRO A 127 -30.07 34.59 40.73
CA PRO A 127 -30.16 35.37 41.94
C PRO A 127 -29.53 36.77 41.81
N ALA A 128 -28.50 36.92 40.96
CA ALA A 128 -27.83 38.19 40.69
C ALA A 128 -28.77 39.18 39.97
N VAL A 129 -29.34 38.77 38.83
CA VAL A 129 -30.28 39.58 38.05
C VAL A 129 -31.55 39.87 38.85
N SER A 130 -32.06 38.89 39.61
CA SER A 130 -33.23 39.07 40.46
C SER A 130 -32.99 40.08 41.57
N ARG A 131 -31.80 40.14 42.20
CA ARG A 131 -31.41 41.14 43.16
C ARG A 131 -31.36 42.57 42.57
N ALA A 132 -30.62 42.68 41.43
CA ALA A 132 -30.50 43.96 40.72
C ALA A 132 -31.86 44.49 40.25
N ARG A 133 -32.76 43.62 39.78
CA ARG A 133 -34.13 43.99 39.39
C ARG A 133 -34.98 44.50 40.57
N ARG A 134 -34.84 43.84 41.73
CA ARG A 134 -35.53 44.33 42.98
C ARG A 134 -34.96 45.64 43.41
N SER A 135 -33.65 45.86 43.44
CA SER A 135 -32.98 47.10 43.73
C SER A 135 -33.48 48.23 42.83
N LEU A 136 -33.46 48.00 41.52
CA LEU A 136 -33.97 48.98 40.55
C LEU A 136 -35.42 49.35 40.83
N ARG A 137 -36.29 48.36 41.05
CA ARG A 137 -37.72 48.63 41.34
C ARG A 137 -37.93 49.51 42.62
N THR A 138 -37.15 49.27 43.69
CA THR A 138 -37.19 50.05 44.90
C THR A 138 -36.75 51.50 44.67
N THR A 139 -35.60 51.64 43.91
CA THR A 139 -35.07 52.97 43.58
C THR A 139 -36.01 53.73 42.65
N GLU A 140 -36.66 53.09 41.70
CA GLU A 140 -37.67 53.67 40.80
C GLU A 140 -38.88 54.21 41.60
N MET A 141 -39.34 53.41 42.55
CA MET A 141 -40.45 53.85 43.41
C MET A 141 -40.05 55.07 44.25
N THR A 142 -38.84 55.10 44.84
CA THR A 142 -38.35 56.21 45.66
C THR A 142 -38.17 57.48 44.81
N ALA A 143 -37.48 57.37 43.66
CA ALA A 143 -37.27 58.45 42.73
C ALA A 143 -38.62 59.03 42.21
N GLY A 144 -39.56 58.12 41.86
CA GLY A 144 -40.92 58.58 41.47
C GLY A 144 -41.72 59.32 42.56
N ASN A 145 -41.57 58.87 43.79
CA ASN A 145 -42.21 59.57 44.94
C ASN A 145 -41.56 60.93 45.19
N THR A 146 -40.23 61.03 45.16
CA THR A 146 -39.50 62.28 45.37
C THR A 146 -39.79 63.27 44.25
N GLN A 147 -39.86 62.83 43.01
CA GLN A 147 -40.20 63.64 41.85
C GLN A 147 -41.60 64.21 41.92
N ARG A 148 -42.61 63.45 42.42
CA ARG A 148 -43.97 63.93 42.63
C ARG A 148 -43.99 65.02 43.72
N LYS A 149 -43.27 64.78 44.85
CA LYS A 149 -43.10 65.76 45.88
C LYS A 149 -42.46 67.04 45.36
N LEU A 150 -41.44 66.96 44.55
CA LEU A 150 -40.80 68.14 43.95
C LEU A 150 -41.81 68.95 43.12
N THR A 151 -42.57 68.27 42.23
CA THR A 151 -43.58 68.96 41.42
C THR A 151 -44.64 69.66 42.25
N GLU A 152 -45.07 69.03 43.34
CA GLU A 152 -45.99 69.63 44.29
C GLU A 152 -45.36 70.84 45.01
N SER A 153 -44.15 70.73 45.52
CA SER A 153 -43.40 71.81 46.17
C SER A 153 -43.13 73.01 45.24
N GLU A 154 -42.82 72.76 43.98
CA GLU A 154 -42.66 73.79 42.95
C GLU A 154 -43.95 74.59 42.75
N ASN A 155 -45.12 73.94 42.79
CA ASN A 155 -46.42 74.61 42.72
C ASN A 155 -46.73 75.42 44.00
N LEU A 156 -46.34 74.92 45.17
CA LEU A 156 -46.52 75.64 46.44
C LEU A 156 -45.59 76.86 46.54
N PHE A 157 -44.33 76.73 46.07
CA PHE A 157 -43.39 77.83 45.98
C PHE A 157 -43.88 78.91 45.02
N LYS A 158 -44.40 78.59 43.84
CA LYS A 158 -45.02 79.55 42.92
C LYS A 158 -46.19 80.34 43.56
N ARG A 159 -46.85 79.73 44.57
CA ARG A 159 -47.93 80.36 45.35
C ARG A 159 -47.42 81.12 46.58
N GLY A 160 -46.11 81.15 46.83
CA GLY A 160 -45.52 81.80 48.01
C GLY A 160 -45.73 81.05 49.33
N ILE A 161 -46.08 79.77 49.33
CA ILE A 161 -46.43 78.99 50.54
C ILE A 161 -45.19 78.41 51.21
N ILE A 162 -44.16 78.00 50.46
CA ILE A 162 -42.91 77.43 51.00
C ILE A 162 -41.71 78.34 50.69
N PRO A 163 -40.65 78.31 51.54
CA PRO A 163 -39.43 79.06 51.33
C PRO A 163 -38.52 78.40 50.24
N ARG A 164 -37.63 79.24 49.68
CA ARG A 164 -36.76 78.83 48.60
C ARG A 164 -35.79 77.71 48.99
N ASN A 165 -35.22 77.73 50.16
CA ASN A 165 -34.31 76.75 50.69
C ASN A 165 -34.95 75.34 50.71
N GLU A 166 -36.19 75.19 51.08
CA GLU A 166 -36.91 73.91 51.12
C GLU A 166 -37.10 73.34 49.70
N LEU A 167 -37.38 74.21 48.74
CA LEU A 167 -37.40 73.77 47.31
C LEU A 167 -36.05 73.37 46.80
N ASP A 168 -35.00 74.15 47.17
CA ASP A 168 -33.63 73.82 46.69
C ASP A 168 -33.12 72.55 47.35
N ASP A 169 -33.41 72.25 48.61
CA ASP A 169 -33.10 71.00 49.29
C ASP A 169 -33.80 69.80 48.60
N LEU A 170 -35.06 69.94 48.23
CA LEU A 170 -35.81 68.89 47.56
C LEU A 170 -35.32 68.63 46.12
N LYS A 171 -34.89 69.73 45.45
CA LYS A 171 -34.23 69.57 44.13
C LYS A 171 -32.96 68.80 44.27
N GLN A 172 -32.11 69.10 45.23
CA GLN A 172 -30.86 68.35 45.46
C GLN A 172 -31.14 66.89 45.80
N GLN A 173 -32.13 66.59 46.64
CA GLN A 173 -32.55 65.25 46.97
C GLN A 173 -33.09 64.54 45.76
N THR A 174 -33.86 65.18 44.90
CA THR A 174 -34.38 64.61 43.66
C THR A 174 -33.25 64.27 42.69
N GLN A 175 -32.25 65.16 42.57
CA GLN A 175 -31.08 64.91 41.75
C GLN A 175 -30.27 63.70 42.25
N GLN A 176 -30.10 63.57 43.57
CA GLN A 176 -29.43 62.38 44.15
C GLN A 176 -30.21 61.10 43.83
N GLN A 177 -31.53 61.10 43.96
CA GLN A 177 -32.37 59.94 43.66
C GLN A 177 -32.34 59.54 42.13
N GLN A 178 -32.16 60.55 41.26
CA GLN A 178 -31.97 60.28 39.82
C GLN A 178 -30.64 59.63 39.55
N LEU A 179 -29.57 60.03 40.25
CA LEU A 179 -28.27 59.39 40.17
C LEU A 179 -28.29 57.91 40.65
N ASP A 180 -28.97 57.71 41.83
CA ASP A 180 -29.18 56.39 42.40
C ASP A 180 -29.96 55.48 41.44
N LEU A 181 -30.98 56.03 40.78
CA LEU A 181 -31.75 55.30 39.74
C LEU A 181 -30.91 54.97 38.55
N ALA A 182 -30.05 55.89 38.08
CA ALA A 182 -29.14 55.62 36.98
C ALA A 182 -28.14 54.50 37.31
N SER A 183 -27.59 54.53 38.54
CA SER A 183 -26.71 53.45 39.06
C SER A 183 -27.42 52.08 39.08
N ALA A 184 -28.64 52.04 39.67
CA ALA A 184 -29.40 50.79 39.75
C ALA A 184 -29.75 50.20 38.35
N ARG A 185 -29.95 51.07 37.33
CA ARG A 185 -30.15 50.65 35.95
C ARG A 185 -28.87 50.02 35.34
N MET A 186 -27.74 50.68 35.57
CA MET A 186 -26.44 50.16 35.14
C MET A 186 -26.12 48.82 35.82
N ASP A 187 -26.39 48.70 37.13
CA ASP A 187 -26.18 47.44 37.86
C ASP A 187 -27.02 46.28 37.29
N LEU A 188 -28.28 46.54 36.92
CA LEU A 188 -29.12 45.54 36.28
C LEU A 188 -28.59 45.18 34.88
N GLN A 189 -28.22 46.18 34.11
CA GLN A 189 -27.65 45.97 32.78
C GLN A 189 -26.34 45.12 32.85
N GLN A 190 -25.46 45.47 33.77
CA GLN A 190 -24.23 44.72 34.02
C GLN A 190 -24.51 43.28 34.46
N ALA A 191 -25.45 43.10 35.41
CA ALA A 191 -25.85 41.77 35.84
C ALA A 191 -26.42 40.91 34.68
N GLN A 192 -27.20 41.51 33.78
CA GLN A 192 -27.75 40.83 32.61
C GLN A 192 -26.68 40.51 31.57
N ALA A 193 -25.69 41.38 31.35
CA ALA A 193 -24.61 41.20 30.40
C ALA A 193 -23.73 39.96 30.71
N GLN A 194 -23.60 39.57 31.98
CA GLN A 194 -22.86 38.39 32.40
C GLN A 194 -23.44 37.06 31.85
N GLY A 195 -24.74 37.02 31.52
CA GLY A 195 -25.39 35.86 30.91
C GLY A 195 -25.44 35.88 29.38
N GLN A 196 -24.84 36.88 28.77
CA GLN A 196 -24.90 37.11 27.32
C GLN A 196 -23.51 37.36 26.74
N GLY A 197 -23.41 37.43 25.43
CA GLY A 197 -22.17 37.76 24.74
C GLY A 197 -21.04 36.73 24.95
N GLU A 198 -19.86 37.23 25.31
CA GLU A 198 -18.63 36.44 25.45
C GLU A 198 -18.71 35.35 26.51
N TYR A 199 -19.34 35.63 27.66
CA TYR A 199 -19.48 34.65 28.75
C TYR A 199 -20.25 33.39 28.30
N ARG A 200 -21.33 33.59 27.56
CA ARG A 200 -22.10 32.49 26.99
C ARG A 200 -21.30 31.75 25.96
N GLN A 201 -20.59 32.46 25.09
CA GLN A 201 -19.75 31.86 24.07
C GLN A 201 -18.63 31.03 24.70
N ILE A 202 -18.00 31.49 25.78
CA ILE A 202 -16.98 30.73 26.52
C ILE A 202 -17.60 29.45 27.10
N ALA A 203 -18.78 29.53 27.74
CA ALA A 203 -19.45 28.34 28.28
C ALA A 203 -19.79 27.30 27.18
N ASP A 204 -20.28 27.77 26.03
CA ASP A 204 -20.57 26.90 24.87
C ASP A 204 -19.30 26.25 24.31
N MET A 205 -18.18 26.98 24.26
CA MET A 205 -16.88 26.41 23.84
C MET A 205 -16.36 25.39 24.84
N GLU A 206 -16.48 25.64 26.15
CA GLU A 206 -16.10 24.69 27.19
C GLU A 206 -16.91 23.41 27.11
N LEU A 207 -18.21 23.49 26.86
CA LEU A 207 -19.07 22.33 26.66
C LEU A 207 -18.64 21.55 25.39
N THR A 208 -18.39 22.26 24.31
CA THR A 208 -17.92 21.64 23.04
C THR A 208 -16.60 20.89 23.26
N ASN A 209 -15.61 21.54 23.88
CA ASN A 209 -14.29 20.92 24.15
C ASN A 209 -14.42 19.71 25.08
N ALA A 210 -15.25 19.81 26.13
CA ALA A 210 -15.46 18.67 27.02
C ALA A 210 -16.20 17.51 26.34
N THR A 211 -17.13 17.82 25.43
CA THR A 211 -17.86 16.80 24.64
C THR A 211 -16.92 16.09 23.68
N VAL A 212 -16.13 16.83 22.91
CA VAL A 212 -15.14 16.25 21.98
C VAL A 212 -14.14 15.35 22.72
N LYS A 213 -13.66 15.80 23.88
CA LYS A 213 -12.76 15.00 24.72
C LYS A 213 -13.41 13.70 25.20
N TYR A 214 -14.65 13.76 25.65
CA TYR A 214 -15.39 12.59 26.10
C TYR A 214 -15.62 11.61 24.95
N GLU A 215 -16.06 12.08 23.80
CA GLU A 215 -16.31 11.25 22.61
C GLU A 215 -15.02 10.60 22.09
N ALA A 216 -13.91 11.35 22.07
CA ALA A 216 -12.61 10.81 21.68
C ALA A 216 -12.17 9.65 22.60
N LEU A 217 -12.29 9.80 23.91
CA LEU A 217 -11.96 8.75 24.87
C LEU A 217 -12.93 7.57 24.79
N HIS A 218 -14.20 7.82 24.51
CA HIS A 218 -15.19 6.75 24.29
C HIS A 218 -14.85 5.91 23.07
N THR A 219 -14.50 6.56 21.95
CA THR A 219 -14.07 5.87 20.72
C THR A 219 -12.80 5.03 20.95
N LEU A 220 -11.85 5.54 21.75
CA LEU A 220 -10.66 4.76 22.11
C LEU A 220 -11.02 3.55 22.98
N LEU A 221 -11.98 3.67 23.88
CA LEU A 221 -12.44 2.56 24.71
C LEU A 221 -13.14 1.47 23.90
N ASP A 222 -13.89 1.83 22.87
CA ASP A 222 -14.49 0.87 21.94
C ASP A 222 -13.41 0.05 21.20
N GLY A 223 -12.23 0.65 21.02
CA GLY A 223 -11.05 0.00 20.44
C GLY A 223 -10.30 -0.95 21.39
N LYS A 224 -10.72 -1.15 22.65
CA LYS A 224 -10.06 -2.05 23.63
C LYS A 224 -9.86 -3.48 23.13
N GLU A 225 -10.69 -3.92 22.21
CA GLU A 225 -10.54 -5.17 21.48
C GLU A 225 -10.04 -4.86 20.07
N VAL A 226 -8.78 -5.20 19.80
CA VAL A 226 -8.22 -5.10 18.45
C VAL A 226 -8.76 -6.26 17.64
N LYS A 227 -9.56 -5.96 16.62
CA LYS A 227 -10.24 -6.94 15.76
C LYS A 227 -9.62 -6.97 14.36
N ALA A 228 -9.69 -8.12 13.71
CA ALA A 228 -9.31 -8.27 12.30
C ALA A 228 -10.33 -7.57 11.40
N PRO A 229 -9.93 -6.59 10.56
CA PRO A 229 -10.84 -5.91 9.65
C PRO A 229 -11.26 -6.79 8.45
N PHE A 230 -10.50 -7.83 8.14
CA PHE A 230 -10.80 -8.83 7.11
C PHE A 230 -10.18 -10.18 7.49
N SER A 231 -10.61 -11.24 6.83
CA SER A 231 -10.03 -12.58 7.02
C SER A 231 -8.63 -12.64 6.41
N GLY A 232 -7.64 -13.09 7.20
CA GLY A 232 -6.25 -13.08 6.79
C GLY A 232 -5.34 -13.96 7.63
N ILE A 233 -4.04 -13.75 7.49
CA ILE A 233 -3.00 -14.39 8.29
C ILE A 233 -2.24 -13.34 9.09
N VAL A 234 -2.03 -13.59 10.36
CA VAL A 234 -1.22 -12.76 11.25
C VAL A 234 0.25 -12.91 10.86
N VAL A 235 0.89 -11.80 10.48
CA VAL A 235 2.30 -11.75 10.08
C VAL A 235 3.09 -10.78 10.97
N PRO A 236 4.42 -10.91 11.01
CA PRO A 236 5.24 -9.88 11.67
C PRO A 236 4.95 -8.50 11.07
N ALA A 237 5.05 -7.47 11.88
CA ALA A 237 4.85 -6.11 11.41
C ALA A 237 5.84 -5.75 10.28
N PRO A 238 5.38 -5.12 9.19
CA PRO A 238 6.27 -4.62 8.17
C PRO A 238 7.28 -3.62 8.78
N GLY A 239 8.56 -3.82 8.50
CA GLY A 239 9.63 -2.99 9.07
C GLY A 239 10.26 -3.52 10.35
N SER A 240 9.75 -4.58 10.96
CA SER A 240 10.45 -5.32 12.01
C SER A 240 11.53 -6.21 11.39
N ASN A 241 12.54 -5.60 10.78
CA ASN A 241 13.69 -6.35 10.30
C ASN A 241 14.43 -6.92 11.51
N ASN A 242 14.66 -8.23 11.51
CA ASN A 242 15.54 -8.96 12.43
C ASN A 242 17.01 -8.52 12.26
N SER A 243 17.28 -7.23 12.21
CA SER A 243 18.65 -6.73 12.27
C SER A 243 19.08 -6.72 13.73
N PRO A 244 20.07 -7.53 14.12
CA PRO A 244 20.55 -7.60 15.51
C PRO A 244 21.15 -6.29 16.03
N GLN A 245 21.18 -5.24 15.23
CA GLN A 245 21.92 -4.00 15.43
C GLN A 245 21.06 -2.82 15.90
N SER A 246 19.73 -2.98 15.95
CA SER A 246 18.87 -1.92 16.50
C SER A 246 18.55 -2.24 17.95
N GLY A 247 19.32 -1.67 18.86
CA GLY A 247 19.22 -1.85 20.32
C GLY A 247 17.95 -1.30 20.97
N GLY A 248 16.83 -1.34 20.27
CA GLY A 248 15.51 -1.00 20.77
C GLY A 248 14.66 -2.27 20.92
N ASN A 249 14.20 -2.52 22.13
CA ASN A 249 13.40 -3.68 22.57
C ASN A 249 12.00 -3.77 21.93
N ASN A 250 11.79 -3.12 20.77
CA ASN A 250 10.45 -2.96 20.14
C ASN A 250 10.01 -4.14 19.24
N ASN A 251 10.83 -5.18 19.13
CA ASN A 251 10.55 -6.33 18.24
C ASN A 251 10.14 -7.62 18.98
N ALA A 252 10.02 -7.59 20.30
CA ALA A 252 9.49 -8.74 21.02
C ALA A 252 8.00 -8.93 20.65
N PRO A 253 7.56 -10.17 20.39
CA PRO A 253 6.15 -10.44 20.18
C PRO A 253 5.34 -9.91 21.37
N VAL A 254 4.29 -9.17 21.08
CA VAL A 254 3.42 -8.59 22.11
C VAL A 254 2.78 -9.72 22.90
N GLN A 255 3.07 -9.76 24.22
CA GLN A 255 2.55 -10.78 25.12
C GLN A 255 1.59 -10.17 26.14
N ALA A 256 0.80 -10.99 26.80
CA ALA A 256 0.00 -10.55 27.94
C ALA A 256 0.89 -9.93 29.02
N GLY A 257 0.48 -8.76 29.54
CA GLY A 257 1.26 -7.95 30.48
C GLY A 257 2.24 -6.97 29.84
N SER A 258 2.48 -7.04 28.52
CA SER A 258 3.34 -6.05 27.83
C SER A 258 2.69 -4.67 27.86
N LYS A 259 3.50 -3.64 28.15
CA LYS A 259 3.10 -2.24 28.02
C LYS A 259 3.28 -1.79 26.58
N VAL A 260 2.24 -1.18 26.03
CA VAL A 260 2.23 -0.63 24.66
C VAL A 260 1.81 0.82 24.67
N SER A 261 2.32 1.58 23.70
CA SER A 261 1.97 2.98 23.49
C SER A 261 1.00 3.12 22.33
N GLN A 262 0.16 4.16 22.35
CA GLN A 262 -0.76 4.47 21.26
C GLN A 262 -0.01 4.57 19.93
N GLY A 263 -0.54 3.92 18.89
CA GLY A 263 0.11 3.86 17.57
C GLY A 263 1.26 2.86 17.46
N GLN A 264 1.69 2.22 18.56
CA GLN A 264 2.70 1.17 18.50
C GLN A 264 2.18 0.00 17.67
N VAL A 265 3.02 -0.47 16.75
CA VAL A 265 2.69 -1.60 15.90
C VAL A 265 2.66 -2.89 16.71
N LEU A 266 1.55 -3.62 16.62
CA LEU A 266 1.35 -4.89 17.30
C LEU A 266 1.70 -6.07 16.39
N PHE A 267 1.08 -6.14 15.22
CA PHE A 267 1.33 -7.15 14.18
C PHE A 267 0.79 -6.67 12.84
N GLY A 268 1.19 -7.37 11.78
CA GLY A 268 0.61 -7.22 10.45
C GLY A 268 -0.53 -8.21 10.23
N LEU A 269 -1.49 -7.85 9.41
CA LEU A 269 -2.52 -8.76 8.90
C LEU A 269 -2.44 -8.81 7.39
N ALA A 270 -2.08 -9.98 6.87
CA ALA A 270 -1.94 -10.25 5.44
C ALA A 270 -3.26 -10.72 4.85
N ASN A 271 -3.74 -10.05 3.81
CA ASN A 271 -4.94 -10.49 3.10
C ASN A 271 -4.60 -11.72 2.25
N ILE A 272 -5.37 -12.81 2.44
CA ILE A 272 -5.20 -14.06 1.69
C ILE A 272 -6.17 -14.19 0.51
N GLU A 273 -7.16 -13.33 0.37
CA GLU A 273 -8.10 -13.39 -0.75
C GLU A 273 -7.47 -12.92 -2.06
N ARG A 274 -6.46 -12.06 -1.96
CA ARG A 274 -5.67 -11.57 -3.09
C ARG A 274 -4.21 -11.87 -2.82
N LEU A 275 -3.65 -12.69 -3.66
CA LEU A 275 -2.24 -13.05 -3.60
C LEU A 275 -1.54 -12.56 -4.86
N LYS A 276 -0.28 -12.24 -4.72
CA LYS A 276 0.64 -11.91 -5.80
C LYS A 276 1.85 -12.83 -5.73
N ILE A 277 2.55 -12.96 -6.84
CA ILE A 277 3.84 -13.64 -6.85
C ILE A 277 4.91 -12.63 -7.19
N VAL A 278 5.95 -12.60 -6.39
CA VAL A 278 7.13 -11.75 -6.65
C VAL A 278 8.27 -12.65 -7.09
N ALA A 279 8.73 -12.44 -8.31
CA ALA A 279 9.89 -13.13 -8.89
C ALA A 279 11.03 -12.12 -9.11
N ARG A 280 12.25 -12.63 -9.14
CA ARG A 280 13.45 -11.86 -9.46
C ARG A 280 13.94 -12.23 -10.85
N VAL A 281 14.17 -11.24 -11.68
CA VAL A 281 14.54 -11.40 -13.09
C VAL A 281 15.92 -10.77 -13.31
N SER A 282 16.73 -11.42 -14.15
CA SER A 282 18.03 -10.89 -14.51
C SER A 282 17.93 -9.66 -15.42
N GLU A 283 19.01 -8.85 -15.46
CA GLU A 283 19.11 -7.69 -16.35
C GLU A 283 18.99 -8.09 -17.85
N LEU A 284 19.39 -9.30 -18.18
CA LEU A 284 19.32 -9.78 -19.57
C LEU A 284 17.88 -10.05 -20.04
N ASP A 285 17.01 -10.48 -19.11
CA ASP A 285 15.65 -10.91 -19.44
C ASP A 285 14.60 -9.82 -19.17
N ILE A 286 14.92 -8.83 -18.34
CA ILE A 286 13.94 -7.81 -17.90
C ILE A 286 13.35 -7.01 -19.06
N ASN A 287 14.14 -6.75 -20.09
CA ASN A 287 13.71 -5.98 -21.27
C ASN A 287 12.68 -6.74 -22.15
N GLN A 288 12.53 -8.06 -21.95
CA GLN A 288 11.55 -8.87 -22.66
C GLN A 288 10.20 -8.94 -21.91
N LEU A 289 10.16 -8.43 -20.66
CA LEU A 289 8.99 -8.49 -19.81
C LEU A 289 8.21 -7.18 -19.84
N HIS A 290 6.91 -7.29 -20.07
CA HIS A 290 6.01 -6.15 -20.13
C HIS A 290 4.74 -6.45 -19.31
N PRO A 291 4.14 -5.44 -18.69
CA PRO A 291 2.84 -5.58 -18.04
C PRO A 291 1.79 -6.15 -19.01
N GLY A 292 0.96 -7.06 -18.52
CA GLY A 292 -0.10 -7.71 -19.28
C GLY A 292 0.30 -9.04 -19.96
N GLN A 293 1.58 -9.42 -19.96
CA GLN A 293 1.99 -10.73 -20.50
C GLN A 293 1.37 -11.88 -19.68
N ALA A 294 0.90 -12.90 -20.36
CA ALA A 294 0.35 -14.10 -19.75
C ALA A 294 1.45 -14.92 -19.06
N VAL A 295 1.15 -15.40 -17.87
CA VAL A 295 2.03 -16.22 -17.06
C VAL A 295 1.32 -17.49 -16.64
N GLU A 296 1.95 -18.63 -16.90
CA GLU A 296 1.55 -19.90 -16.34
C GLU A 296 2.25 -20.09 -14.99
N VAL A 297 1.46 -20.35 -13.95
CA VAL A 297 1.92 -20.51 -12.58
C VAL A 297 1.69 -21.95 -12.13
N MET A 298 2.73 -22.61 -11.69
CA MET A 298 2.68 -23.95 -11.11
C MET A 298 3.39 -23.99 -9.77
N GLY A 299 2.89 -24.79 -8.84
CA GLY A 299 3.51 -24.96 -7.54
C GLY A 299 2.79 -26.00 -6.69
N ASP A 300 3.47 -26.49 -5.67
CA ASP A 300 2.95 -27.54 -4.80
C ASP A 300 1.70 -27.09 -4.01
N GLY A 301 1.55 -25.77 -3.78
CA GLY A 301 0.37 -25.19 -3.13
C GLY A 301 -0.90 -25.23 -3.99
N PHE A 302 -0.78 -25.48 -5.29
CA PHE A 302 -1.89 -25.49 -6.25
C PHE A 302 -2.34 -26.90 -6.67
N ASP A 303 -1.84 -27.96 -6.00
CA ASP A 303 -2.21 -29.35 -6.26
C ASP A 303 -1.91 -29.84 -7.69
N GLY A 304 -0.89 -29.29 -8.31
CA GLY A 304 -0.52 -29.58 -9.71
C GLY A 304 -1.38 -28.86 -10.75
N GLU A 305 -2.38 -28.07 -10.31
CA GLU A 305 -3.13 -27.21 -11.24
C GLU A 305 -2.25 -26.10 -11.80
N ARG A 306 -2.48 -25.79 -13.06
CA ARG A 306 -1.87 -24.65 -13.76
C ARG A 306 -2.79 -23.45 -13.62
N LEU A 307 -2.30 -22.43 -12.94
CA LEU A 307 -3.02 -21.17 -12.87
C LEU A 307 -2.51 -20.22 -13.96
N THR A 308 -3.42 -19.50 -14.57
CA THR A 308 -3.06 -18.45 -15.52
C THR A 308 -3.12 -17.11 -14.82
N GLY A 309 -1.96 -16.47 -14.72
CA GLY A 309 -1.80 -15.12 -14.19
C GLY A 309 -1.36 -14.14 -15.28
N SER A 310 -1.00 -12.95 -14.87
CA SER A 310 -0.41 -11.93 -15.75
C SER A 310 0.67 -11.13 -15.03
N VAL A 311 1.64 -10.63 -15.78
CA VAL A 311 2.63 -9.66 -15.29
C VAL A 311 1.88 -8.37 -14.93
N SER A 312 1.94 -7.98 -13.67
CA SER A 312 1.29 -6.77 -13.17
C SER A 312 2.25 -5.57 -13.21
N VAL A 313 3.43 -5.75 -12.63
CA VAL A 313 4.43 -4.68 -12.53
C VAL A 313 5.82 -5.24 -12.81
N VAL A 314 6.56 -4.56 -13.65
CA VAL A 314 8.00 -4.77 -13.86
C VAL A 314 8.72 -3.60 -13.18
N SER A 315 9.53 -3.88 -12.16
CA SER A 315 10.24 -2.83 -11.42
C SER A 315 11.36 -2.21 -12.26
N GLY A 316 11.42 -0.90 -12.27
CA GLY A 316 12.56 -0.16 -12.83
C GLY A 316 13.75 -0.03 -11.87
N LEU A 317 13.63 -0.53 -10.62
CA LEU A 317 14.67 -0.49 -9.60
C LEU A 317 15.23 -1.88 -9.36
N ALA A 318 16.55 -2.02 -9.53
CA ALA A 318 17.25 -3.26 -9.20
C ALA A 318 17.41 -3.41 -7.69
N ILE A 319 17.30 -4.64 -7.21
CA ILE A 319 17.70 -5.03 -5.85
C ILE A 319 19.14 -5.50 -5.92
N ALA A 320 20.02 -4.94 -5.08
CA ALA A 320 21.37 -5.40 -4.97
C ALA A 320 21.38 -6.88 -4.52
N SER A 321 22.12 -7.72 -5.22
CA SER A 321 22.37 -9.10 -4.80
C SER A 321 23.45 -9.07 -3.71
N ASP A 322 23.25 -9.76 -2.60
CA ASP A 322 24.20 -9.86 -1.47
C ASP A 322 25.53 -10.56 -1.83
N SER A 323 25.65 -11.11 -3.02
CA SER A 323 26.85 -11.71 -3.55
C SER A 323 27.12 -11.12 -4.93
N GLN A 324 28.34 -10.78 -5.26
CA GLN A 324 28.89 -10.27 -6.54
C GLN A 324 28.17 -10.70 -7.85
N GLY A 325 26.84 -10.78 -7.82
CA GLY A 325 25.98 -11.20 -8.91
C GLY A 325 25.39 -10.02 -9.68
N SER A 326 24.92 -10.31 -10.88
CA SER A 326 24.21 -9.34 -11.73
C SER A 326 22.98 -8.75 -11.06
N ALA A 327 22.64 -7.51 -11.41
CA ALA A 327 21.46 -6.83 -10.93
C ALA A 327 20.18 -7.68 -11.14
N GLN A 328 19.34 -7.74 -10.12
CA GLN A 328 18.06 -8.45 -10.17
C GLN A 328 16.91 -7.47 -10.02
N PHE A 329 15.91 -7.60 -10.87
CA PHE A 329 14.73 -6.76 -10.88
C PHE A 329 13.51 -7.53 -10.37
N PRO A 330 12.80 -7.02 -9.38
CA PRO A 330 11.57 -7.66 -8.94
C PRO A 330 10.45 -7.46 -9.98
N VAL A 331 9.80 -8.56 -10.31
CA VAL A 331 8.62 -8.59 -11.16
C VAL A 331 7.44 -9.12 -10.34
N THR A 332 6.37 -8.35 -10.30
CA THR A 332 5.14 -8.71 -9.61
C THR A 332 4.13 -9.26 -10.59
N LEU A 333 3.58 -10.40 -10.27
CA LEU A 333 2.58 -11.10 -11.06
C LEU A 333 1.29 -11.20 -10.27
N SER A 334 0.18 -10.91 -10.92
CA SER A 334 -1.15 -11.15 -10.38
C SER A 334 -1.60 -12.57 -10.71
N ILE A 335 -2.21 -13.22 -9.72
CA ILE A 335 -2.87 -14.50 -9.91
C ILE A 335 -4.38 -14.32 -9.72
N PRO A 336 -5.22 -15.14 -10.37
CA PRO A 336 -6.66 -15.09 -10.20
C PRO A 336 -7.05 -15.41 -8.75
N LYS A 337 -8.26 -15.05 -8.36
CA LYS A 337 -8.80 -15.39 -7.04
C LYS A 337 -8.81 -16.91 -6.88
N LEU A 338 -8.13 -17.38 -5.83
CA LEU A 338 -8.04 -18.80 -5.51
C LEU A 338 -9.36 -19.32 -4.93
N THR A 339 -9.66 -20.57 -5.18
CA THR A 339 -10.79 -21.27 -4.56
C THR A 339 -10.53 -21.51 -3.06
N ALA A 340 -11.58 -21.74 -2.28
CA ALA A 340 -11.46 -22.02 -0.86
C ALA A 340 -10.56 -23.23 -0.56
N GLN A 341 -10.56 -24.27 -1.42
CA GLN A 341 -9.70 -25.43 -1.29
C GLN A 341 -8.23 -25.10 -1.55
N GLN A 342 -7.94 -24.32 -2.59
CA GLN A 342 -6.58 -23.84 -2.90
C GLN A 342 -6.03 -22.95 -1.79
N LEU A 343 -6.88 -22.05 -1.23
CA LEU A 343 -6.50 -21.19 -0.10
C LEU A 343 -6.13 -21.95 1.17
N GLN A 344 -6.66 -23.15 1.38
CA GLN A 344 -6.28 -23.98 2.53
C GLN A 344 -4.88 -24.58 2.38
N ARG A 345 -4.43 -24.82 1.16
CA ARG A 345 -3.15 -25.45 0.85
C ARG A 345 -2.03 -24.44 0.59
N VAL A 346 -2.36 -23.30 0.00
CA VAL A 346 -1.39 -22.23 -0.27
C VAL A 346 -1.00 -21.54 1.03
N ARG A 347 0.30 -21.42 1.26
CA ARG A 347 0.88 -20.68 2.37
C ARG A 347 1.73 -19.53 1.86
N LEU A 348 1.70 -18.42 2.57
CA LEU A 348 2.55 -17.28 2.26
C LEU A 348 4.04 -17.67 2.34
N GLY A 349 4.83 -17.19 1.38
CA GLY A 349 6.24 -17.53 1.27
C GLY A 349 6.55 -18.82 0.49
N MET A 350 5.54 -19.62 0.09
CA MET A 350 5.74 -20.75 -0.81
C MET A 350 6.32 -20.30 -2.15
N SER A 351 7.17 -21.15 -2.74
CA SER A 351 7.71 -20.93 -4.06
C SER A 351 6.72 -21.38 -5.14
N ALA A 352 6.63 -20.62 -6.21
CA ALA A 352 5.90 -20.97 -7.42
C ALA A 352 6.82 -20.92 -8.64
N ARG A 353 6.66 -21.88 -9.52
CA ARG A 353 7.34 -21.89 -10.82
C ARG A 353 6.49 -21.15 -11.83
N LEU A 354 7.10 -20.22 -12.53
CA LEU A 354 6.46 -19.30 -13.45
C LEU A 354 6.99 -19.53 -14.83
N THR A 355 6.10 -19.60 -15.81
CA THR A 355 6.46 -19.65 -17.23
C THR A 355 5.80 -18.44 -17.90
N ILE A 356 6.61 -17.48 -18.30
CA ILE A 356 6.15 -16.24 -18.93
C ILE A 356 6.35 -16.34 -20.42
N VAL A 357 5.30 -16.16 -21.19
CA VAL A 357 5.37 -16.13 -22.65
C VAL A 357 5.84 -14.74 -23.07
N THR A 358 7.06 -14.66 -23.60
CA THR A 358 7.65 -13.39 -24.06
C THR A 358 7.41 -13.14 -25.55
N TYR A 359 7.25 -14.21 -26.32
CA TYR A 359 6.93 -14.14 -27.74
C TYR A 359 6.05 -15.30 -28.15
N ASN A 360 5.05 -15.04 -28.97
CA ASN A 360 4.17 -16.06 -29.51
C ASN A 360 3.75 -15.68 -30.94
N ASN A 361 4.24 -16.48 -31.93
CA ASN A 361 3.80 -16.39 -33.31
C ASN A 361 3.31 -17.78 -33.77
N ALA A 362 2.00 -17.91 -33.95
CA ALA A 362 1.39 -19.18 -34.32
C ALA A 362 1.71 -19.62 -35.74
N GLN A 363 2.21 -18.74 -36.59
CA GLN A 363 2.50 -19.01 -38.01
C GLN A 363 3.95 -18.58 -38.37
N ALA A 364 4.90 -18.79 -37.48
CA ALA A 364 6.29 -18.46 -37.72
C ALA A 364 6.87 -19.39 -38.81
N ILE A 365 7.65 -18.84 -39.72
CA ILE A 365 8.47 -19.60 -40.66
C ILE A 365 9.90 -19.49 -40.16
N VAL A 366 10.48 -20.63 -39.76
CA VAL A 366 11.85 -20.70 -39.27
C VAL A 366 12.73 -21.31 -40.37
N VAL A 367 13.83 -20.64 -40.70
CA VAL A 367 14.82 -21.12 -41.68
C VAL A 367 16.17 -21.27 -41.00
N PRO A 368 17.00 -22.21 -41.40
CA PRO A 368 18.37 -22.33 -40.92
C PRO A 368 19.13 -21.00 -41.12
N SER A 369 19.91 -20.59 -40.15
CA SER A 369 20.68 -19.35 -40.25
C SER A 369 21.64 -19.28 -41.43
N GLN A 370 22.07 -20.47 -41.94
CA GLN A 370 22.94 -20.64 -43.12
C GLN A 370 22.19 -20.41 -44.44
N ALA A 371 20.86 -20.51 -44.45
CA ALA A 371 20.02 -20.30 -45.63
C ALA A 371 19.77 -18.80 -45.93
N ILE A 372 20.11 -17.94 -45.00
CA ILE A 372 19.92 -16.48 -45.14
C ILE A 372 21.21 -15.85 -45.64
N ASN A 373 21.18 -15.25 -46.80
CA ASN A 373 22.29 -14.43 -47.29
C ASN A 373 22.29 -13.13 -46.47
N ARG A 374 23.36 -12.90 -45.70
CA ARG A 374 23.48 -11.75 -44.79
C ARG A 374 23.78 -10.43 -45.50
N ASP A 375 24.31 -10.47 -46.73
CA ASP A 375 24.69 -9.24 -47.43
C ASP A 375 23.47 -8.47 -47.97
N ASP A 376 22.48 -9.20 -48.49
CA ASP A 376 21.29 -8.66 -49.12
C ASP A 376 19.97 -9.07 -48.41
N MET A 377 20.05 -9.82 -47.31
CA MET A 377 18.89 -10.32 -46.53
C MET A 377 17.91 -11.08 -47.43
N THR A 378 18.40 -11.98 -48.27
CA THR A 378 17.60 -12.81 -49.17
C THR A 378 17.73 -14.29 -48.83
N VAL A 379 16.72 -15.05 -49.23
CA VAL A 379 16.67 -16.51 -49.13
C VAL A 379 16.36 -17.09 -50.50
N GLU A 380 17.09 -18.11 -50.91
CA GLU A 380 16.77 -18.88 -52.13
C GLU A 380 15.58 -19.80 -51.81
N TYR A 381 14.47 -19.58 -52.49
CA TYR A 381 13.17 -20.16 -52.19
C TYR A 381 12.55 -20.80 -53.44
N ARG A 382 11.80 -21.89 -53.22
CA ARG A 382 10.93 -22.53 -54.22
C ARG A 382 9.54 -22.79 -53.59
N ALA A 383 8.48 -22.45 -54.30
CA ALA A 383 7.13 -22.75 -53.84
C ALA A 383 6.83 -24.27 -53.85
N ALA A 384 7.47 -25.03 -54.78
CA ALA A 384 7.45 -26.47 -54.87
C ALA A 384 8.76 -26.93 -55.51
N MET A 385 9.10 -28.21 -55.40
CA MET A 385 10.37 -28.76 -55.91
C MET A 385 10.52 -28.64 -57.45
N ASP A 386 9.42 -28.57 -58.17
CA ASP A 386 9.32 -28.41 -59.63
C ASP A 386 9.31 -26.94 -60.12
N LYS A 387 9.29 -25.98 -59.15
CA LYS A 387 9.23 -24.55 -59.48
C LYS A 387 10.64 -23.94 -59.55
N PRO A 388 10.81 -22.84 -60.32
CA PRO A 388 12.09 -22.13 -60.40
C PRO A 388 12.49 -21.57 -59.04
N VAL A 389 13.79 -21.35 -58.85
CA VAL A 389 14.36 -20.71 -57.67
C VAL A 389 14.11 -19.20 -57.76
N GLU A 390 13.57 -18.68 -56.70
CA GLU A 390 13.36 -17.23 -56.53
C GLU A 390 14.19 -16.74 -55.35
N ARG A 391 14.79 -15.56 -55.46
CA ARG A 391 15.41 -14.87 -54.33
C ARG A 391 14.37 -13.95 -53.67
N VAL A 392 13.99 -14.35 -52.48
CA VAL A 392 12.98 -13.58 -51.69
C VAL A 392 13.68 -12.78 -50.62
N LYS A 393 13.43 -11.48 -50.58
CA LYS A 393 13.92 -10.62 -49.54
C LYS A 393 13.09 -10.87 -48.26
N VAL A 394 13.82 -11.16 -47.18
CA VAL A 394 13.19 -11.51 -45.89
C VAL A 394 13.65 -10.55 -44.78
N THR A 395 12.82 -10.38 -43.77
CA THR A 395 13.19 -9.67 -42.53
C THR A 395 13.36 -10.73 -41.43
N THR A 396 14.46 -10.70 -40.72
CA THR A 396 14.73 -11.68 -39.65
C THR A 396 13.97 -11.26 -38.37
N GLY A 397 13.38 -12.26 -37.71
CA GLY A 397 12.73 -12.15 -36.41
C GLY A 397 13.55 -12.80 -35.29
N GLN A 398 12.91 -13.64 -34.49
CA GLN A 398 13.51 -14.34 -33.36
C GLN A 398 14.45 -15.47 -33.79
N SER A 399 15.56 -15.60 -33.06
CA SER A 399 16.52 -16.69 -33.26
C SER A 399 16.18 -17.88 -32.36
N THR A 400 16.19 -19.08 -32.90
CA THR A 400 15.92 -20.32 -32.20
C THR A 400 17.06 -21.32 -32.36
N ALA A 401 17.04 -22.39 -31.60
CA ALA A 401 18.00 -23.50 -31.79
C ALA A 401 17.88 -24.19 -33.17
N GLN A 402 16.73 -24.05 -33.83
CA GLN A 402 16.46 -24.67 -35.15
C GLN A 402 16.75 -23.74 -36.34
N GLY A 403 16.88 -22.43 -36.06
CA GLY A 403 17.12 -21.43 -37.10
C GLY A 403 16.62 -20.02 -36.67
N VAL A 404 16.42 -19.20 -37.69
CA VAL A 404 15.95 -17.80 -37.50
C VAL A 404 14.56 -17.68 -38.13
N GLU A 405 13.65 -17.07 -37.41
CA GLU A 405 12.35 -16.70 -37.93
C GLU A 405 12.49 -15.65 -39.03
N VAL A 406 11.76 -15.83 -40.12
CA VAL A 406 11.76 -14.90 -41.23
C VAL A 406 10.35 -14.46 -41.59
N PHE A 407 10.21 -13.16 -41.88
CA PHE A 407 8.99 -12.56 -42.38
C PHE A 407 9.09 -12.28 -43.87
N GLY A 408 7.98 -12.41 -44.58
CA GLY A 408 7.91 -12.20 -46.03
C GLY A 408 8.08 -13.50 -46.88
N LEU A 409 8.36 -14.63 -46.24
CA LEU A 409 8.44 -15.92 -46.89
C LEU A 409 7.10 -16.66 -46.83
N LYS A 410 6.77 -17.40 -47.89
CA LYS A 410 5.61 -18.31 -47.91
C LYS A 410 6.04 -19.74 -47.62
N PRO A 411 5.10 -20.64 -47.24
CA PRO A 411 5.40 -22.05 -47.11
C PRO A 411 5.98 -22.64 -48.44
N GLY A 412 7.04 -23.41 -48.35
CA GLY A 412 7.72 -23.95 -49.53
C GLY A 412 9.04 -24.63 -49.18
N PHE A 413 10.06 -24.49 -50.03
CA PHE A 413 11.38 -25.06 -49.84
C PHE A 413 12.45 -23.97 -49.87
N VAL A 414 13.38 -24.05 -48.96
CA VAL A 414 14.50 -23.14 -48.82
C VAL A 414 15.79 -23.92 -49.00
N LYS A 415 16.75 -23.37 -49.72
CA LYS A 415 18.06 -23.98 -49.88
C LYS A 415 18.81 -23.85 -48.56
N ALA A 416 19.16 -25.00 -47.95
CA ALA A 416 20.06 -25.02 -46.81
C ALA A 416 21.43 -24.60 -47.32
N GLY A 417 21.99 -23.50 -46.81
CA GLY A 417 23.22 -22.89 -47.34
C GLY A 417 24.32 -23.90 -47.65
N SER A 418 25.11 -23.57 -48.61
CA SER A 418 26.29 -24.32 -49.03
C SER A 418 27.40 -24.23 -48.00
#